data_400b6fc2905f35f83185c435adecd500
#
_entry.id   400b6fc2905f35f83185c435adecd500
#
_cell.length_a   1.000
_cell.length_b   1.000
_cell.length_c   1.000
_cell.angle_alpha   90.00
_cell.angle_beta   90.00
_cell.angle_gamma   90.00
#
_symmetry.space_group_name_H-M   'P 1'
#
loop_
_entity.id
_entity.type
_entity.pdbx_description
1 polymer ?
#
loop_
_entity_poly.entity_id
_entity_poly.type
_entity_poly.pdbx_seq_one_letter_code
_entity_poly.pdbx_strand_id
1 'polypeptide(L)'
;MNKKICVIGSSNIDQFSYISEFPSNGETLIGDSFETGFGGKGANQAVMAGLLGADVYMISCLGNDIFGDSTINNFIENNVNVDHIQRVKVSSGVAPIWVNAKGENKIIVIPGANNEIDSNKAKASLQEIENVSYLVGQAEIPMDVNHDVFDYAKQNNITTVFNPAPGKILESTFLKKIDWLIPNENEFQIISGLDVTDENILEFSKTIPCNLIVTHGKKGVLYVEDDEIIKFKAPKVDAVDTTGAGDAFVGSFVYALSKDLKVKDAINLAIDKASLSVTKRGTQSSYSSSE
;
A
#
# COMPACT_ATOMS: atom_id res chain seq x y z
N MET A 1 8.69 -18.17 16.94
CA MET A 1 8.80 -16.72 17.20
C MET A 1 7.79 -16.03 16.29
N ASN A 2 7.10 -14.98 16.77
CA ASN A 2 6.23 -14.21 15.87
C ASN A 2 7.08 -13.51 14.81
N LYS A 3 6.71 -13.68 13.55
CA LYS A 3 7.34 -13.00 12.41
C LYS A 3 6.85 -11.57 12.38
N LYS A 4 7.75 -10.60 12.51
CA LYS A 4 7.43 -9.19 12.46
C LYS A 4 7.36 -8.69 11.01
N ILE A 5 6.41 -7.79 10.78
CA ILE A 5 6.24 -7.08 9.52
C ILE A 5 6.68 -5.64 9.74
N CYS A 6 7.62 -5.16 8.96
CA CYS A 6 7.99 -3.76 8.89
C CYS A 6 7.41 -3.15 7.61
N VAL A 7 6.64 -2.08 7.73
CA VAL A 7 6.15 -1.34 6.57
C VAL A 7 6.89 0.00 6.52
N ILE A 8 7.58 0.25 5.41
CA ILE A 8 8.14 1.56 5.12
C ILE A 8 7.29 2.23 4.06
N GLY A 9 6.79 3.44 4.32
CA GLY A 9 5.91 4.08 3.35
C GLY A 9 5.24 5.35 3.82
N SER A 10 4.32 5.81 2.98
CA SER A 10 3.55 7.03 3.13
C SER A 10 2.44 6.93 4.18
N SER A 11 2.09 8.09 4.70
CA SER A 11 0.91 8.30 5.53
C SER A 11 0.28 9.63 5.13
N ASN A 12 -1.01 9.63 4.81
CA ASN A 12 -1.75 10.80 4.37
C ASN A 12 -3.03 10.98 5.18
N ILE A 13 -3.54 12.20 5.22
CA ILE A 13 -4.94 12.47 5.57
C ILE A 13 -5.69 12.73 4.28
N ASP A 14 -6.64 11.87 3.96
CA ASP A 14 -7.55 12.03 2.85
C ASP A 14 -8.64 13.05 3.24
N GLN A 15 -8.88 14.05 2.39
CA GLN A 15 -9.80 15.15 2.62
C GLN A 15 -10.88 15.14 1.56
N PHE A 16 -11.99 14.48 1.85
CA PHE A 16 -13.11 14.35 0.92
C PHE A 16 -13.99 15.59 0.96
N SER A 17 -14.18 16.24 -0.18
CA SER A 17 -15.14 17.31 -0.38
C SER A 17 -16.19 16.83 -1.38
N TYR A 18 -17.42 16.66 -0.92
CA TYR A 18 -18.55 16.28 -1.77
C TYR A 18 -19.18 17.53 -2.36
N ILE A 19 -19.39 17.51 -3.66
CA ILE A 19 -19.84 18.67 -4.45
C ILE A 19 -20.83 18.21 -5.52
N SER A 20 -21.72 19.09 -5.97
CA SER A 20 -22.65 18.80 -7.05
C SER A 20 -21.93 18.56 -8.38
N GLU A 21 -20.97 19.43 -8.71
CA GLU A 21 -20.15 19.39 -9.93
C GLU A 21 -18.77 20.00 -9.67
N PHE A 22 -17.80 19.70 -10.53
CA PHE A 22 -16.46 20.29 -10.39
C PHE A 22 -16.48 21.76 -10.79
N PRO A 23 -15.83 22.66 -10.02
CA PRO A 23 -15.77 24.08 -10.35
C PRO A 23 -15.00 24.32 -11.67
N SER A 24 -15.48 25.27 -12.44
CA SER A 24 -14.76 25.84 -13.56
C SER A 24 -13.61 26.74 -13.09
N ASN A 25 -12.70 27.12 -13.99
CA ASN A 25 -11.59 28.00 -13.64
C ASN A 25 -12.11 29.35 -13.10
N GLY A 26 -11.68 29.69 -11.87
CA GLY A 26 -12.07 30.93 -11.20
C GLY A 26 -13.43 30.89 -10.50
N GLU A 27 -14.14 29.78 -10.56
CA GLU A 27 -15.43 29.61 -9.89
C GLU A 27 -15.25 29.23 -8.42
N THR A 28 -16.14 29.70 -7.56
CA THR A 28 -16.27 29.29 -6.17
C THR A 28 -17.61 28.55 -6.01
N LEU A 29 -17.53 27.27 -5.64
CA LEU A 29 -18.70 26.46 -5.32
C LEU A 29 -18.86 26.30 -3.81
N ILE A 30 -20.12 26.15 -3.37
CA ILE A 30 -20.44 25.69 -2.02
C ILE A 30 -20.56 24.17 -2.07
N GLY A 31 -19.73 23.48 -1.29
CA GLY A 31 -19.79 22.01 -1.19
C GLY A 31 -20.95 21.54 -0.33
N ASP A 32 -21.31 20.26 -0.50
CA ASP A 32 -22.43 19.62 0.21
C ASP A 32 -21.99 19.09 1.59
N SER A 33 -20.79 18.47 1.66
CA SER A 33 -20.24 17.94 2.91
C SER A 33 -18.72 17.79 2.81
N PHE A 34 -18.10 17.61 3.98
CA PHE A 34 -16.66 17.39 4.13
C PHE A 34 -16.41 16.26 5.11
N GLU A 35 -15.48 15.35 4.75
CA GLU A 35 -15.03 14.26 5.61
C GLU A 35 -13.52 14.13 5.54
N THR A 36 -12.90 13.61 6.59
CA THR A 36 -11.49 13.22 6.59
C THR A 36 -11.35 11.73 6.85
N GLY A 37 -10.35 11.13 6.21
CA GLY A 37 -10.00 9.73 6.42
C GLY A 37 -8.49 9.56 6.54
N PHE A 38 -8.07 8.43 7.08
CA PHE A 38 -6.67 8.05 7.08
C PHE A 38 -6.35 7.33 5.77
N GLY A 39 -5.26 7.76 5.12
CA GLY A 39 -4.79 7.24 3.84
C GLY A 39 -3.27 7.14 3.79
N GLY A 40 -2.74 7.03 2.58
CA GLY A 40 -1.35 6.71 2.31
C GLY A 40 -1.13 5.20 2.25
N LYS A 41 -0.51 4.74 1.16
CA LYS A 41 -0.40 3.29 0.87
C LYS A 41 0.35 2.53 1.96
N GLY A 42 1.44 3.11 2.50
CA GLY A 42 2.16 2.52 3.61
C GLY A 42 1.28 2.36 4.85
N ALA A 43 0.59 3.43 5.24
CA ALA A 43 -0.34 3.42 6.36
C ALA A 43 -1.47 2.40 6.17
N ASN A 44 -2.06 2.35 4.98
CA ASN A 44 -3.16 1.43 4.66
C ASN A 44 -2.74 -0.04 4.81
N GLN A 45 -1.57 -0.39 4.24
CA GLN A 45 -1.03 -1.75 4.29
C GLN A 45 -0.64 -2.16 5.72
N ALA A 46 -0.06 -1.24 6.49
CA ALA A 46 0.28 -1.48 7.90
C ALA A 46 -0.97 -1.69 8.75
N VAL A 47 -1.98 -0.82 8.61
CA VAL A 47 -3.25 -0.91 9.35
C VAL A 47 -3.98 -2.21 9.01
N MET A 48 -4.05 -2.59 7.74
CA MET A 48 -4.69 -3.85 7.37
C MET A 48 -4.02 -5.06 8.02
N ALA A 49 -2.69 -5.13 8.02
CA ALA A 49 -1.94 -6.21 8.66
C ALA A 49 -2.11 -6.19 10.19
N GLY A 50 -2.11 -5.00 10.83
CA GLY A 50 -2.32 -4.83 12.27
C GLY A 50 -3.71 -5.26 12.72
N LEU A 51 -4.76 -4.89 11.96
CA LEU A 51 -6.14 -5.32 12.20
C LEU A 51 -6.30 -6.85 12.16
N LEU A 52 -5.53 -7.53 11.31
CA LEU A 52 -5.52 -8.99 11.24
C LEU A 52 -4.71 -9.65 12.37
N GLY A 53 -4.04 -8.87 13.22
CA GLY A 53 -3.26 -9.38 14.36
C GLY A 53 -1.83 -9.76 14.02
N ALA A 54 -1.22 -9.08 13.04
CA ALA A 54 0.23 -9.14 12.83
C ALA A 54 0.97 -8.27 13.86
N ASP A 55 2.25 -8.59 14.08
CA ASP A 55 3.19 -7.73 14.82
C ASP A 55 3.81 -6.76 13.79
N VAL A 56 3.23 -5.56 13.68
CA VAL A 56 3.52 -4.57 12.63
C VAL A 56 4.24 -3.36 13.18
N TYR A 57 5.30 -2.95 12.50
CA TYR A 57 6.07 -1.73 12.75
C TYR A 57 5.98 -0.80 11.55
N MET A 58 5.64 0.48 11.79
CA MET A 58 5.61 1.49 10.74
C MET A 58 6.87 2.35 10.77
N ILE A 59 7.59 2.39 9.66
CA ILE A 59 8.64 3.37 9.38
C ILE A 59 8.06 4.40 8.42
N SER A 60 7.82 5.61 8.91
CA SER A 60 7.21 6.70 8.14
C SER A 60 7.71 8.05 8.63
N CYS A 61 7.30 9.11 7.97
CA CYS A 61 7.59 10.48 8.37
C CYS A 61 6.31 11.30 8.42
N LEU A 62 6.07 11.97 9.56
CA LEU A 62 4.87 12.79 9.80
C LEU A 62 5.28 14.21 10.20
N GLY A 63 4.42 15.18 9.88
CA GLY A 63 4.57 16.54 10.31
C GLY A 63 4.34 16.71 11.83
N ASN A 64 4.94 17.74 12.42
CA ASN A 64 4.62 18.17 13.79
C ASN A 64 3.32 18.97 13.79
N ASP A 65 2.21 18.35 13.40
CA ASP A 65 0.89 18.94 13.24
C ASP A 65 -0.21 17.99 13.74
N ILE A 66 -1.46 18.50 13.77
CA ILE A 66 -2.63 17.73 14.22
C ILE A 66 -2.89 16.48 13.38
N PHE A 67 -2.51 16.47 12.10
CA PHE A 67 -2.66 15.33 11.22
C PHE A 67 -1.66 14.23 11.56
N GLY A 68 -0.41 14.61 11.87
CA GLY A 68 0.59 13.67 12.34
C GLY A 68 0.22 13.05 13.68
N ASP A 69 -0.33 13.83 14.60
CA ASP A 69 -0.75 13.32 15.91
C ASP A 69 -1.95 12.37 15.79
N SER A 70 -2.96 12.72 14.97
CA SER A 70 -4.10 11.84 14.72
C SER A 70 -3.70 10.55 13.98
N THR A 71 -2.74 10.61 13.06
CA THR A 71 -2.22 9.41 12.37
C THR A 71 -1.51 8.47 13.34
N ILE A 72 -0.72 8.98 14.28
CA ILE A 72 -0.10 8.16 15.34
C ILE A 72 -1.17 7.45 16.18
N ASN A 73 -2.19 8.18 16.63
CA ASN A 73 -3.28 7.60 17.41
C ASN A 73 -4.01 6.50 16.63
N ASN A 74 -4.31 6.75 15.35
CA ASN A 74 -4.93 5.75 14.48
C ASN A 74 -4.07 4.49 14.32
N PHE A 75 -2.76 4.62 14.20
CA PHE A 75 -1.86 3.46 14.16
C PHE A 75 -1.92 2.64 15.46
N ILE A 76 -1.86 3.30 16.62
CA ILE A 76 -1.94 2.64 17.93
C ILE A 76 -3.27 1.90 18.07
N GLU A 77 -4.39 2.53 17.72
CA GLU A 77 -5.73 1.93 17.76
C GLU A 77 -5.86 0.69 16.85
N ASN A 78 -5.07 0.63 15.77
CA ASN A 78 -5.04 -0.48 14.82
C ASN A 78 -3.85 -1.44 15.03
N ASN A 79 -3.25 -1.47 16.22
CA ASN A 79 -2.16 -2.37 16.60
C ASN A 79 -0.89 -2.25 15.75
N VAL A 80 -0.59 -1.06 15.25
CA VAL A 80 0.65 -0.75 14.53
C VAL A 80 1.62 -0.03 15.45
N ASN A 81 2.84 -0.55 15.60
CA ASN A 81 3.89 0.09 16.40
C ASN A 81 4.40 1.36 15.70
N VAL A 82 4.53 2.44 16.49
CA VAL A 82 4.85 3.80 16.02
C VAL A 82 6.23 4.30 16.45
N ASP A 83 7.04 3.48 17.12
CA ASP A 83 8.32 3.89 17.72
C ASP A 83 9.33 4.41 16.68
N HIS A 84 9.15 4.04 15.41
CA HIS A 84 10.04 4.38 14.31
C HIS A 84 9.47 5.44 13.33
N ILE A 85 8.50 6.22 13.80
CA ILE A 85 7.95 7.33 13.02
C ILE A 85 8.81 8.58 13.20
N GLN A 86 9.33 9.11 12.10
CA GLN A 86 10.07 10.36 12.08
C GLN A 86 9.10 11.54 12.17
N ARG A 87 9.49 12.60 12.91
CA ARG A 87 8.70 13.82 13.02
C ARG A 87 9.50 15.01 12.48
N VAL A 88 8.86 15.78 11.60
CA VAL A 88 9.49 16.92 10.89
C VAL A 88 8.64 18.19 10.99
N LYS A 89 9.23 19.33 10.59
CA LYS A 89 8.52 20.62 10.60
C LYS A 89 7.63 20.85 9.39
N VAL A 90 7.83 20.08 8.32
CA VAL A 90 6.97 20.10 7.13
C VAL A 90 5.64 19.48 7.49
N SER A 91 4.54 19.94 6.89
CA SER A 91 3.20 19.39 7.13
C SER A 91 3.12 17.90 6.79
N SER A 92 2.29 17.18 7.52
CA SER A 92 1.93 15.80 7.17
C SER A 92 1.40 15.72 5.73
N GLY A 93 1.51 14.56 5.11
CA GLY A 93 0.95 14.31 3.79
C GLY A 93 -0.58 14.44 3.80
N VAL A 94 -1.15 15.04 2.76
CA VAL A 94 -2.60 15.16 2.60
C VAL A 94 -3.03 14.84 1.17
N ALA A 95 -4.23 14.34 1.02
CA ALA A 95 -4.86 14.11 -0.28
C ALA A 95 -6.24 14.81 -0.33
N PRO A 96 -6.33 16.07 -0.80
CA PRO A 96 -7.60 16.67 -1.19
C PRO A 96 -8.28 15.86 -2.29
N ILE A 97 -9.51 15.42 -2.03
CA ILE A 97 -10.31 14.56 -2.91
C ILE A 97 -11.66 15.24 -3.13
N TRP A 98 -11.94 15.62 -4.34
CA TRP A 98 -13.24 16.15 -4.73
C TRP A 98 -14.09 15.05 -5.35
N VAL A 99 -15.31 14.86 -4.86
CA VAL A 99 -16.24 13.84 -5.35
C VAL A 99 -17.51 14.51 -5.77
N ASN A 100 -17.88 14.38 -7.07
CA ASN A 100 -19.11 14.98 -7.59
C ASN A 100 -20.33 14.06 -7.41
N ALA A 101 -21.52 14.58 -7.71
CA ALA A 101 -22.78 13.86 -7.61
C ALA A 101 -22.87 12.57 -8.48
N LYS A 102 -21.99 12.43 -9.49
CA LYS A 102 -21.90 11.22 -10.32
C LYS A 102 -20.94 10.17 -9.75
N GLY A 103 -20.27 10.46 -8.62
CA GLY A 103 -19.23 9.60 -8.04
C GLY A 103 -17.88 9.70 -8.73
N GLU A 104 -17.71 10.65 -9.66
CA GLU A 104 -16.40 10.95 -10.25
C GLU A 104 -15.52 11.67 -9.23
N ASN A 105 -14.23 11.38 -9.19
CA ASN A 105 -13.31 12.04 -8.27
C ASN A 105 -12.15 12.73 -8.97
N LYS A 106 -11.60 13.74 -8.29
CA LYS A 106 -10.31 14.37 -8.61
C LYS A 106 -9.47 14.38 -7.34
N ILE A 107 -8.25 13.84 -7.43
CA ILE A 107 -7.34 13.67 -6.29
C ILE A 107 -6.07 14.46 -6.54
N ILE A 108 -5.65 15.23 -5.55
CA ILE A 108 -4.35 15.89 -5.53
C ILE A 108 -3.59 15.34 -4.34
N VAL A 109 -2.48 14.65 -4.57
CA VAL A 109 -1.60 14.18 -3.48
C VAL A 109 -0.54 15.24 -3.20
N ILE A 110 -0.47 15.68 -1.96
CA ILE A 110 0.57 16.57 -1.44
C ILE A 110 1.41 15.74 -0.45
N PRO A 111 2.60 15.27 -0.85
CA PRO A 111 3.37 14.33 -0.06
C PRO A 111 3.79 14.87 1.31
N GLY A 112 4.09 16.16 1.42
CA GLY A 112 4.52 16.76 2.67
C GLY A 112 5.68 15.99 3.32
N ALA A 113 5.50 15.61 4.57
CA ALA A 113 6.49 14.87 5.37
C ALA A 113 6.89 13.51 4.75
N ASN A 114 6.09 12.90 3.89
CA ASN A 114 6.48 11.66 3.20
C ASN A 114 7.74 11.83 2.35
N ASN A 115 7.98 13.02 1.82
CA ASN A 115 9.20 13.33 1.05
C ASN A 115 10.41 13.66 1.94
N GLU A 116 10.22 13.85 3.23
CA GLU A 116 11.27 14.20 4.19
C GLU A 116 11.79 12.98 4.98
N ILE A 117 11.35 11.78 4.64
CA ILE A 117 11.82 10.57 5.30
C ILE A 117 13.33 10.41 5.09
N ASP A 118 14.07 10.37 6.20
CA ASP A 118 15.52 10.22 6.19
C ASP A 118 15.90 8.74 6.00
N SER A 119 16.62 8.45 4.92
CA SER A 119 17.04 7.09 4.56
C SER A 119 17.92 6.44 5.64
N ASN A 120 18.85 7.18 6.25
CA ASN A 120 19.71 6.63 7.28
C ASN A 120 18.93 6.28 8.55
N LYS A 121 17.99 7.15 8.95
CA LYS A 121 17.10 6.88 10.09
C LYS A 121 16.18 5.69 9.81
N ALA A 122 15.60 5.62 8.60
CA ALA A 122 14.75 4.52 8.21
C ALA A 122 15.50 3.17 8.25
N LYS A 123 16.73 3.15 7.77
CA LYS A 123 17.60 1.98 7.85
C LYS A 123 17.99 1.64 9.28
N ALA A 124 18.34 2.63 10.11
CA ALA A 124 18.62 2.42 11.53
C ALA A 124 17.40 1.85 12.27
N SER A 125 16.21 2.36 11.99
CA SER A 125 14.95 1.84 12.52
C SER A 125 14.77 0.35 12.19
N LEU A 126 15.01 -0.05 10.94
CA LEU A 126 14.92 -1.46 10.56
C LEU A 126 15.98 -2.32 11.25
N GLN A 127 17.15 -1.75 11.58
CA GLN A 127 18.20 -2.43 12.36
C GLN A 127 17.82 -2.65 13.82
N GLU A 128 17.10 -1.70 14.41
CA GLU A 128 16.67 -1.76 15.82
C GLU A 128 15.51 -2.72 16.05
N ILE A 129 14.68 -2.96 15.03
CA ILE A 129 13.55 -3.89 15.14
C ILE A 129 14.07 -5.33 15.07
N GLU A 130 14.12 -6.01 16.17
CA GLU A 130 14.56 -7.41 16.23
C GLU A 130 13.56 -8.35 15.51
N ASN A 131 14.08 -9.37 14.81
CA ASN A 131 13.32 -10.46 14.20
C ASN A 131 12.33 -10.00 13.10
N VAL A 132 12.65 -8.96 12.37
CA VAL A 132 11.89 -8.59 11.16
C VAL A 132 12.00 -9.71 10.14
N SER A 133 10.85 -10.20 9.69
CA SER A 133 10.78 -11.26 8.66
C SER A 133 10.34 -10.72 7.31
N TYR A 134 9.57 -9.64 7.31
CA TYR A 134 9.02 -9.03 6.09
C TYR A 134 9.22 -7.52 6.11
N LEU A 135 9.68 -6.98 4.98
CA LEU A 135 9.69 -5.55 4.69
C LEU A 135 8.73 -5.26 3.54
N VAL A 136 7.82 -4.33 3.75
CA VAL A 136 6.84 -3.91 2.74
C VAL A 136 7.10 -2.46 2.36
N GLY A 137 7.10 -2.15 1.06
CA GLY A 137 7.28 -0.79 0.55
C GLY A 137 6.38 -0.48 -0.64
N GLN A 138 6.23 0.83 -0.93
CA GLN A 138 5.42 1.36 -2.02
C GLN A 138 6.14 2.55 -2.67
N ALA A 139 5.59 3.08 -3.78
CA ALA A 139 6.23 4.15 -4.52
C ALA A 139 5.74 5.58 -4.14
N GLU A 140 5.16 5.76 -2.93
CA GLU A 140 4.70 7.07 -2.43
C GLU A 140 5.71 7.81 -1.53
N ILE A 141 6.87 7.24 -1.33
CA ILE A 141 8.03 7.89 -0.69
C ILE A 141 9.18 7.99 -1.70
N PRO A 142 10.25 8.77 -1.42
CA PRO A 142 11.42 8.83 -2.29
C PRO A 142 12.00 7.45 -2.56
N MET A 143 12.27 7.15 -3.83
CA MET A 143 12.73 5.82 -4.24
C MET A 143 14.13 5.47 -3.74
N ASP A 144 14.99 6.44 -3.51
CA ASP A 144 16.31 6.27 -2.90
C ASP A 144 16.19 5.69 -1.47
N VAL A 145 15.20 6.13 -0.69
CA VAL A 145 14.88 5.54 0.63
C VAL A 145 14.50 4.07 0.48
N ASN A 146 13.60 3.75 -0.46
CA ASN A 146 13.26 2.36 -0.76
C ASN A 146 14.51 1.55 -1.16
N HIS A 147 15.35 2.10 -2.04
CA HIS A 147 16.59 1.44 -2.46
C HIS A 147 17.50 1.08 -1.29
N ASP A 148 17.73 2.01 -0.35
CA ASP A 148 18.63 1.81 0.77
C ASP A 148 18.10 0.80 1.79
N VAL A 149 16.80 0.90 2.10
CA VAL A 149 16.18 0.04 3.12
C VAL A 149 15.95 -1.38 2.59
N PHE A 150 15.58 -1.53 1.30
CA PHE A 150 15.46 -2.83 0.64
C PHE A 150 16.83 -3.51 0.46
N ASP A 151 17.87 -2.75 0.19
CA ASP A 151 19.24 -3.28 0.12
C ASP A 151 19.67 -3.89 1.46
N TYR A 152 19.44 -3.15 2.56
CA TYR A 152 19.69 -3.66 3.90
C TYR A 152 18.85 -4.93 4.19
N ALA A 153 17.58 -4.93 3.83
CA ALA A 153 16.69 -6.08 4.03
C ALA A 153 17.21 -7.35 3.35
N LYS A 154 17.64 -7.23 2.09
CA LYS A 154 18.22 -8.36 1.33
C LYS A 154 19.50 -8.87 1.97
N GLN A 155 20.39 -7.99 2.43
CA GLN A 155 21.65 -8.37 3.10
C GLN A 155 21.41 -9.10 4.43
N ASN A 156 20.23 -8.92 5.05
CA ASN A 156 19.87 -9.50 6.34
C ASN A 156 18.79 -10.61 6.24
N ASN A 157 18.55 -11.15 5.04
CA ASN A 157 17.57 -12.22 4.78
C ASN A 157 16.14 -11.88 5.21
N ILE A 158 15.76 -10.61 5.14
CA ILE A 158 14.38 -10.13 5.33
C ILE A 158 13.66 -10.24 3.99
N THR A 159 12.53 -10.92 3.95
CA THR A 159 11.71 -11.04 2.74
C THR A 159 11.09 -9.68 2.37
N THR A 160 11.29 -9.26 1.14
CA THR A 160 10.85 -7.95 0.66
C THR A 160 9.62 -8.04 -0.23
N VAL A 161 8.64 -7.18 0.04
CA VAL A 161 7.40 -7.06 -0.74
C VAL A 161 7.27 -5.63 -1.23
N PHE A 162 7.14 -5.44 -2.52
CA PHE A 162 6.99 -4.11 -3.10
C PHE A 162 5.71 -3.99 -3.93
N ASN A 163 4.87 -3.04 -3.53
CA ASN A 163 3.73 -2.61 -4.31
C ASN A 163 4.12 -1.33 -5.07
N PRO A 164 4.28 -1.37 -6.40
CA PRO A 164 4.82 -0.26 -7.19
C PRO A 164 3.77 0.83 -7.46
N ALA A 165 2.98 1.16 -6.47
CA ALA A 165 1.91 2.13 -6.50
C ALA A 165 2.32 3.47 -5.84
N PRO A 166 2.07 4.64 -6.48
CA PRO A 166 1.64 4.81 -7.88
C PRO A 166 2.68 4.32 -8.88
N GLY A 167 2.21 3.89 -10.07
CA GLY A 167 3.06 3.28 -11.08
C GLY A 167 4.28 4.12 -11.44
N LYS A 168 5.46 3.50 -11.37
CA LYS A 168 6.75 4.08 -11.78
C LYS A 168 7.59 3.00 -12.46
N ILE A 169 8.44 3.42 -13.40
CA ILE A 169 9.46 2.52 -13.96
C ILE A 169 10.44 2.17 -12.85
N LEU A 170 10.69 0.88 -12.68
CA LEU A 170 11.61 0.37 -11.68
C LEU A 170 12.96 0.02 -12.33
N GLU A 171 14.04 0.48 -11.72
CA GLU A 171 15.38 0.11 -12.15
C GLU A 171 15.66 -1.38 -11.92
N SER A 172 16.41 -2.00 -12.83
CA SER A 172 16.79 -3.41 -12.69
C SER A 172 17.59 -3.70 -11.42
N THR A 173 18.31 -2.71 -10.91
CA THR A 173 19.05 -2.77 -9.63
C THR A 173 18.12 -2.85 -8.44
N PHE A 174 16.94 -2.20 -8.50
CA PHE A 174 15.94 -2.27 -7.47
C PHE A 174 15.12 -3.56 -7.55
N LEU A 175 14.74 -4.01 -8.74
CA LEU A 175 14.05 -5.29 -8.95
C LEU A 175 14.79 -6.49 -8.32
N LYS A 176 16.13 -6.46 -8.29
CA LYS A 176 16.95 -7.48 -7.62
C LYS A 176 16.84 -7.49 -6.09
N LYS A 177 16.29 -6.42 -5.50
CA LYS A 177 16.10 -6.30 -4.05
C LYS A 177 14.69 -6.70 -3.62
N ILE A 178 13.82 -7.07 -4.55
CA ILE A 178 12.43 -7.44 -4.32
C ILE A 178 12.29 -8.96 -4.36
N ASP A 179 11.55 -9.55 -3.41
CA ASP A 179 11.16 -10.96 -3.44
C ASP A 179 9.74 -11.13 -4.00
N TRP A 180 8.84 -10.17 -3.71
CA TRP A 180 7.46 -10.14 -4.18
C TRP A 180 7.12 -8.79 -4.79
N LEU A 181 6.82 -8.78 -6.08
CA LEU A 181 6.34 -7.60 -6.81
C LEU A 181 4.83 -7.73 -7.03
N ILE A 182 4.06 -6.74 -6.50
CA ILE A 182 2.59 -6.79 -6.51
C ILE A 182 2.03 -5.54 -7.18
N PRO A 183 2.04 -5.43 -8.52
CA PRO A 183 1.39 -4.37 -9.28
C PRO A 183 -0.11 -4.66 -9.49
N ASN A 184 -0.89 -3.60 -9.76
CA ASN A 184 -2.15 -3.71 -10.46
C ASN A 184 -1.97 -3.67 -11.99
N GLU A 185 -3.08 -3.71 -12.76
CA GLU A 185 -3.04 -3.67 -14.22
C GLU A 185 -2.27 -2.46 -14.77
N ASN A 186 -2.57 -1.26 -14.28
CA ASN A 186 -1.93 -0.04 -14.76
C ASN A 186 -0.45 0.01 -14.38
N GLU A 187 -0.13 -0.40 -13.18
CA GLU A 187 1.24 -0.47 -12.67
C GLU A 187 2.06 -1.50 -13.44
N PHE A 188 1.47 -2.65 -13.73
CA PHE A 188 2.11 -3.67 -14.59
C PHE A 188 2.44 -3.10 -15.96
N GLN A 189 1.51 -2.41 -16.63
CA GLN A 189 1.75 -1.77 -17.92
C GLN A 189 2.89 -0.73 -17.86
N ILE A 190 2.95 0.07 -16.79
CA ILE A 190 4.00 1.09 -16.62
C ILE A 190 5.38 0.44 -16.41
N ILE A 191 5.46 -0.63 -15.62
CA ILE A 191 6.74 -1.27 -15.27
C ILE A 191 7.25 -2.12 -16.43
N SER A 192 6.37 -2.89 -17.08
CA SER A 192 6.75 -3.82 -18.14
C SER A 192 6.79 -3.17 -19.52
N GLY A 193 6.01 -2.11 -19.74
CA GLY A 193 5.73 -1.55 -21.07
C GLY A 193 4.80 -2.42 -21.92
N LEU A 194 4.13 -3.43 -21.33
CA LEU A 194 3.32 -4.43 -22.02
C LEU A 194 1.86 -4.39 -21.54
N ASP A 195 0.94 -4.81 -22.41
CA ASP A 195 -0.45 -5.00 -22.04
C ASP A 195 -0.64 -6.20 -21.10
N VAL A 196 -1.71 -6.16 -20.28
CA VAL A 196 -2.03 -7.22 -19.30
C VAL A 196 -2.67 -8.42 -20.00
N THR A 197 -1.82 -9.28 -20.55
CA THR A 197 -2.20 -10.59 -21.11
C THR A 197 -1.40 -11.70 -20.42
N ASP A 198 -1.91 -12.92 -20.45
CA ASP A 198 -1.20 -14.06 -19.84
C ASP A 198 0.20 -14.23 -20.46
N GLU A 199 0.32 -14.07 -21.78
CA GLU A 199 1.59 -14.17 -22.51
C GLU A 199 2.59 -13.10 -22.04
N ASN A 200 2.18 -11.84 -21.99
CA ASN A 200 3.04 -10.72 -21.59
C ASN A 200 3.44 -10.79 -20.11
N ILE A 201 2.55 -11.28 -19.24
CA ILE A 201 2.86 -11.49 -17.82
C ILE A 201 3.93 -12.58 -17.67
N LEU A 202 3.81 -13.69 -18.38
CA LEU A 202 4.82 -14.73 -18.39
C LEU A 202 6.15 -14.29 -19.02
N GLU A 203 6.10 -13.50 -20.09
CA GLU A 203 7.30 -12.92 -20.68
C GLU A 203 8.01 -12.00 -19.70
N PHE A 204 7.28 -11.07 -19.09
CA PHE A 204 7.84 -10.13 -18.12
C PHE A 204 8.39 -10.85 -16.89
N SER A 205 7.69 -11.85 -16.37
CA SER A 205 8.14 -12.60 -15.18
C SER A 205 9.51 -13.25 -15.35
N LYS A 206 9.85 -13.67 -16.58
CA LYS A 206 11.18 -14.24 -16.91
C LYS A 206 12.30 -13.20 -16.92
N THR A 207 11.96 -11.91 -16.98
CA THR A 207 12.94 -10.82 -17.00
C THR A 207 13.27 -10.27 -15.61
N ILE A 208 12.49 -10.63 -14.59
CA ILE A 208 12.64 -10.16 -13.20
C ILE A 208 13.03 -11.30 -12.26
N PRO A 209 13.85 -11.04 -11.24
CA PRO A 209 14.31 -12.08 -10.32
C PRO A 209 13.38 -12.31 -9.11
N CYS A 210 12.13 -11.85 -9.16
CA CYS A 210 11.19 -11.88 -8.05
C CYS A 210 9.87 -12.54 -8.43
N ASN A 211 9.10 -12.98 -7.43
CA ASN A 211 7.75 -13.49 -7.63
C ASN A 211 6.82 -12.36 -8.08
N LEU A 212 5.94 -12.63 -9.03
CA LEU A 212 5.01 -11.67 -9.60
C LEU A 212 3.56 -12.05 -9.28
N ILE A 213 2.86 -11.11 -8.66
CA ILE A 213 1.41 -11.17 -8.44
C ILE A 213 0.80 -9.92 -9.09
N VAL A 214 -0.11 -10.09 -10.06
CA VAL A 214 -0.82 -8.96 -10.70
C VAL A 214 -2.26 -8.93 -10.20
N THR A 215 -2.64 -7.87 -9.51
CA THR A 215 -4.04 -7.67 -9.10
C THR A 215 -4.86 -7.11 -10.26
N HIS A 216 -6.05 -7.69 -10.50
CA HIS A 216 -6.87 -7.44 -11.69
C HIS A 216 -8.31 -7.02 -11.32
N GLY A 217 -8.44 -6.24 -10.23
CA GLY A 217 -9.70 -5.75 -9.72
C GLY A 217 -10.74 -6.85 -9.56
N LYS A 218 -11.97 -6.64 -10.07
CA LYS A 218 -13.07 -7.63 -9.99
C LYS A 218 -12.79 -8.96 -10.71
N LYS A 219 -11.76 -9.04 -11.55
CA LYS A 219 -11.37 -10.29 -12.21
C LYS A 219 -10.52 -11.18 -11.31
N GLY A 220 -9.97 -10.62 -10.23
CA GLY A 220 -9.19 -11.34 -9.22
C GLY A 220 -7.69 -11.08 -9.32
N VAL A 221 -6.91 -12.13 -9.28
CA VAL A 221 -5.44 -12.05 -9.17
C VAL A 221 -4.77 -13.07 -10.09
N LEU A 222 -3.67 -12.68 -10.70
CA LEU A 222 -2.81 -13.53 -11.51
C LEU A 222 -1.49 -13.71 -10.77
N TYR A 223 -1.11 -14.95 -10.51
CA TYR A 223 0.16 -15.31 -9.85
C TYR A 223 0.98 -16.18 -10.79
N VAL A 224 2.24 -15.87 -10.94
CA VAL A 224 3.18 -16.66 -11.75
C VAL A 224 3.94 -17.63 -10.84
N GLU A 225 3.80 -18.93 -11.11
CA GLU A 225 4.50 -20.01 -10.42
C GLU A 225 4.95 -21.05 -11.47
N ASP A 226 6.21 -21.45 -11.45
CA ASP A 226 6.78 -22.48 -12.33
C ASP A 226 6.50 -22.25 -13.83
N ASP A 227 6.66 -21.02 -14.32
CA ASP A 227 6.35 -20.58 -15.70
C ASP A 227 4.88 -20.74 -16.11
N GLU A 228 3.96 -20.85 -15.16
CA GLU A 228 2.52 -20.91 -15.39
C GLU A 228 1.79 -19.77 -14.67
N ILE A 229 0.63 -19.36 -15.21
CA ILE A 229 -0.25 -18.41 -14.55
C ILE A 229 -1.35 -19.15 -13.79
N ILE A 230 -1.37 -18.93 -12.48
CA ILE A 230 -2.46 -19.36 -11.61
C ILE A 230 -3.43 -18.20 -11.44
N LYS A 231 -4.70 -18.46 -11.81
CA LYS A 231 -5.76 -17.43 -11.76
C LYS A 231 -6.64 -17.64 -10.53
N PHE A 232 -6.72 -16.61 -9.70
CA PHE A 232 -7.61 -16.56 -8.55
C PHE A 232 -8.76 -15.61 -8.85
N LYS A 233 -10.00 -16.08 -8.69
CA LYS A 233 -11.18 -15.26 -8.96
C LYS A 233 -11.55 -14.44 -7.72
N ALA A 234 -11.89 -13.18 -7.91
CA ALA A 234 -12.50 -12.39 -6.85
C ALA A 234 -13.97 -12.83 -6.64
N PRO A 235 -14.45 -12.85 -5.39
CA PRO A 235 -15.87 -13.05 -5.11
C PRO A 235 -16.70 -11.90 -5.70
N LYS A 236 -17.95 -12.20 -6.07
CA LYS A 236 -18.88 -11.17 -6.54
C LYS A 236 -19.42 -10.41 -5.33
N VAL A 237 -19.13 -9.13 -5.28
CA VAL A 237 -19.61 -8.21 -4.23
C VAL A 237 -20.20 -6.96 -4.86
N ASP A 238 -21.11 -6.31 -4.16
CA ASP A 238 -21.61 -4.99 -4.55
C ASP A 238 -20.60 -3.92 -4.08
N ALA A 239 -19.75 -3.49 -4.99
CA ALA A 239 -18.73 -2.52 -4.70
C ALA A 239 -19.34 -1.12 -4.49
N VAL A 240 -19.01 -0.51 -3.34
CA VAL A 240 -19.41 0.85 -2.95
C VAL A 240 -18.24 1.81 -3.20
N ASP A 241 -17.02 1.40 -2.79
CA ASP A 241 -15.80 2.20 -2.95
C ASP A 241 -14.61 1.25 -3.12
N THR A 242 -13.81 1.44 -4.16
CA THR A 242 -12.65 0.58 -4.45
C THR A 242 -11.34 1.15 -3.92
N THR A 243 -11.37 2.29 -3.24
CA THR A 243 -10.19 2.94 -2.68
C THR A 243 -9.54 2.05 -1.61
N GLY A 244 -8.24 1.86 -1.71
CA GLY A 244 -7.47 1.07 -0.75
C GLY A 244 -7.60 -0.45 -0.86
N ALA A 245 -8.38 -0.99 -1.82
CA ALA A 245 -8.50 -2.43 -2.00
C ALA A 245 -7.17 -3.13 -2.31
N GLY A 246 -6.32 -2.49 -3.12
CA GLY A 246 -4.96 -2.97 -3.40
C GLY A 246 -4.09 -3.00 -2.14
N ASP A 247 -4.22 -1.99 -1.28
CA ASP A 247 -3.49 -1.92 -0.01
C ASP A 247 -4.00 -2.99 0.97
N ALA A 248 -5.33 -3.19 1.03
CA ALA A 248 -5.94 -4.28 1.81
C ALA A 248 -5.42 -5.65 1.35
N PHE A 249 -5.28 -5.85 0.02
CA PHE A 249 -4.68 -7.06 -0.53
C PHE A 249 -3.24 -7.24 -0.05
N VAL A 250 -2.38 -6.25 -0.22
CA VAL A 250 -0.95 -6.34 0.14
C VAL A 250 -0.77 -6.57 1.64
N GLY A 251 -1.45 -5.78 2.49
CA GLY A 251 -1.39 -5.94 3.96
C GLY A 251 -1.83 -7.32 4.42
N SER A 252 -2.94 -7.84 3.85
CA SER A 252 -3.45 -9.18 4.16
C SER A 252 -2.56 -10.30 3.64
N PHE A 253 -1.97 -10.15 2.45
CA PHE A 253 -1.04 -11.11 1.88
C PHE A 253 0.20 -11.28 2.76
N VAL A 254 0.81 -10.18 3.17
CA VAL A 254 2.01 -10.23 4.03
C VAL A 254 1.66 -10.75 5.43
N TYR A 255 0.50 -10.38 5.98
CA TYR A 255 -0.02 -10.99 7.21
C TYR A 255 -0.09 -12.51 7.08
N ALA A 256 -0.70 -13.03 6.02
CA ALA A 256 -0.85 -14.47 5.80
C ALA A 256 0.51 -15.18 5.69
N LEU A 257 1.47 -14.60 4.98
CA LEU A 257 2.84 -15.10 4.91
C LEU A 257 3.52 -15.10 6.30
N SER A 258 3.27 -14.10 7.13
CA SER A 258 3.81 -14.03 8.50
C SER A 258 3.27 -15.14 9.41
N LYS A 259 2.11 -15.69 9.09
CA LYS A 259 1.48 -16.85 9.77
C LYS A 259 1.83 -18.18 9.11
N ASP A 260 2.82 -18.22 8.23
CA ASP A 260 3.26 -19.43 7.51
C ASP A 260 2.20 -20.07 6.60
N LEU A 261 1.21 -19.29 6.13
CA LEU A 261 0.28 -19.77 5.12
C LEU A 261 1.02 -20.02 3.80
N LYS A 262 0.59 -21.04 3.07
CA LYS A 262 1.08 -21.24 1.70
C LYS A 262 0.66 -20.06 0.82
N VAL A 263 1.45 -19.75 -0.19
CA VAL A 263 1.25 -18.60 -1.08
C VAL A 263 -0.18 -18.55 -1.65
N LYS A 264 -0.70 -19.67 -2.12
CA LYS A 264 -2.05 -19.75 -2.68
C LYS A 264 -3.15 -19.45 -1.65
N ASP A 265 -2.96 -19.89 -0.42
CA ASP A 265 -3.89 -19.60 0.68
C ASP A 265 -3.77 -18.13 1.12
N ALA A 266 -2.55 -17.57 1.12
CA ALA A 266 -2.30 -16.16 1.37
C ALA A 266 -2.97 -15.25 0.32
N ILE A 267 -2.91 -15.62 -0.96
CA ILE A 267 -3.59 -14.91 -2.05
C ILE A 267 -5.11 -14.96 -1.86
N ASN A 268 -5.68 -16.13 -1.54
CA ASN A 268 -7.12 -16.25 -1.31
C ASN A 268 -7.58 -15.37 -0.14
N LEU A 269 -6.90 -15.44 1.01
CA LEU A 269 -7.20 -14.57 2.15
C LEU A 269 -7.10 -13.08 1.77
N ALA A 270 -6.08 -12.69 1.02
CA ALA A 270 -5.91 -11.31 0.57
C ALA A 270 -7.02 -10.84 -0.38
N ILE A 271 -7.48 -11.71 -1.27
CA ILE A 271 -8.63 -11.44 -2.16
C ILE A 271 -9.91 -11.23 -1.33
N ASP A 272 -10.17 -12.09 -0.34
CA ASP A 272 -11.36 -12.00 0.50
C ASP A 272 -11.39 -10.67 1.27
N LYS A 273 -10.27 -10.28 1.89
CA LYS A 273 -10.16 -9.02 2.62
C LYS A 273 -10.28 -7.79 1.71
N ALA A 274 -9.63 -7.81 0.55
CA ALA A 274 -9.78 -6.75 -0.45
C ALA A 274 -11.20 -6.66 -1.00
N SER A 275 -11.86 -7.79 -1.21
CA SER A 275 -13.26 -7.81 -1.66
C SER A 275 -14.24 -7.32 -0.59
N LEU A 276 -13.95 -7.58 0.68
CA LEU A 276 -14.75 -7.05 1.78
C LEU A 276 -14.58 -5.53 1.92
N SER A 277 -13.37 -5.01 1.75
CA SER A 277 -13.10 -3.56 1.86
C SER A 277 -13.92 -2.75 0.87
N VAL A 278 -14.09 -3.22 -0.38
CA VAL A 278 -14.83 -2.47 -1.41
C VAL A 278 -16.34 -2.38 -1.16
N THR A 279 -16.88 -3.10 -0.20
CA THR A 279 -18.32 -3.04 0.16
C THR A 279 -18.69 -1.88 1.07
N LYS A 280 -17.70 -1.10 1.53
CA LYS A 280 -17.86 0.04 2.42
C LYS A 280 -17.16 1.26 1.84
N ARG A 281 -17.52 2.45 2.32
CA ARG A 281 -16.85 3.71 1.94
C ARG A 281 -15.56 3.92 2.71
N GLY A 282 -14.63 4.61 2.07
CA GLY A 282 -13.34 5.01 2.63
C GLY A 282 -12.28 3.92 2.53
N THR A 283 -11.07 4.25 2.95
CA THR A 283 -9.90 3.39 2.87
C THR A 283 -9.76 2.55 4.15
N GLN A 284 -9.05 3.04 5.16
CA GLN A 284 -8.84 2.28 6.40
C GLN A 284 -10.13 2.03 7.19
N SER A 285 -11.10 2.93 7.10
CA SER A 285 -12.43 2.76 7.71
C SER A 285 -13.25 1.61 7.12
N SER A 286 -12.91 1.16 5.91
CA SER A 286 -13.56 0.02 5.25
C SER A 286 -12.97 -1.33 5.67
N TYR A 287 -11.76 -1.34 6.25
CA TYR A 287 -11.06 -2.56 6.62
C TYR A 287 -11.71 -3.26 7.82
N SER A 288 -11.59 -4.57 7.86
CA SER A 288 -12.19 -5.39 8.91
C SER A 288 -11.28 -6.56 9.26
N SER A 289 -11.15 -6.81 10.56
CA SER A 289 -10.51 -8.01 11.11
C SER A 289 -11.43 -9.24 11.06
N SER A 290 -12.75 -9.04 10.95
CA SER A 290 -13.71 -10.16 10.98
C SER A 290 -13.56 -11.11 9.79
N GLU A 291 -13.74 -12.40 10.09
CA GLU A 291 -13.80 -13.50 9.12
C GLU A 291 -14.99 -13.39 8.16
#